data_d5fec90109bbb517bbde09a7b3259af7
#
_entry.id   d5fec90109bbb517bbde09a7b3259af7
#
_cell.length_a   1.000
_cell.length_b   1.000
_cell.length_c   1.000
_cell.angle_alpha   90.00
_cell.angle_beta   90.00
_cell.angle_gamma   90.00
#
_symmetry.space_group_name_H-M   'P 1'
#
loop_
_entity.id
_entity.type
_entity.pdbx_description
1 polymer ?
#
loop_
_entity_poly.entity_id
_entity_poly.type
_entity_poly.pdbx_seq_one_letter_code
_entity_poly.pdbx_strand_id
1 'polypeptide(L)'
;MTLKPLHIVLIALVLPLTACNAKTDPSSTSPIETKASEPIPQAGGYNNIDNAYLKDLIAKGVTVVDIRRQEEWQQTGIVEGSKTITFFDRTGQINPNFVPEFTAIVKPDQPVALICRTGNRTQAASQAIAQQLGYKNVMNVTRGITGWIAEKRPVVKYQK
;
A
#
# COMPACT_ATOMS: atom_id res chain seq x y z
N MET A 1 -23.32 -61.18 71.97
CA MET A 1 -22.27 -60.51 71.23
C MET A 1 -22.64 -60.64 69.78
N THR A 2 -23.27 -59.59 69.26
CA THR A 2 -23.79 -59.58 67.87
C THR A 2 -23.01 -58.52 67.05
N LEU A 3 -22.18 -59.01 66.09
CA LEU A 3 -21.51 -58.18 65.16
C LEU A 3 -22.47 -57.69 64.05
N LYS A 4 -22.59 -56.39 63.90
CA LYS A 4 -23.30 -55.76 62.77
C LYS A 4 -22.42 -55.74 61.56
N PRO A 5 -22.90 -56.07 60.34
CA PRO A 5 -22.14 -55.91 59.14
C PRO A 5 -22.13 -54.45 58.68
N LEU A 6 -20.92 -53.95 58.30
CA LEU A 6 -20.66 -52.65 57.77
C LEU A 6 -21.01 -52.65 56.27
N HIS A 7 -22.01 -51.86 55.88
CA HIS A 7 -22.36 -51.70 54.48
C HIS A 7 -21.45 -50.64 53.82
N ILE A 8 -20.57 -51.07 52.92
CA ILE A 8 -19.76 -50.19 52.11
C ILE A 8 -20.63 -49.75 50.91
N VAL A 9 -21.05 -48.50 50.93
CA VAL A 9 -21.72 -47.88 49.78
C VAL A 9 -20.65 -47.40 48.76
N LEU A 10 -20.56 -48.09 47.63
CA LEU A 10 -19.70 -47.69 46.51
C LEU A 10 -20.40 -46.63 45.74
N ILE A 11 -20.02 -45.38 45.90
CA ILE A 11 -20.53 -44.29 45.10
C ILE A 11 -19.72 -44.26 43.76
N ALA A 12 -20.35 -44.73 42.70
CA ALA A 12 -19.81 -44.60 41.35
C ALA A 12 -19.92 -43.15 40.87
N LEU A 13 -18.79 -42.46 40.80
CA LEU A 13 -18.69 -41.11 40.24
C LEU A 13 -18.74 -41.20 38.72
N VAL A 14 -19.90 -40.95 38.13
CA VAL A 14 -20.05 -40.82 36.67
C VAL A 14 -19.67 -39.39 36.25
N LEU A 15 -18.50 -39.24 35.63
CA LEU A 15 -18.08 -38.01 35.01
C LEU A 15 -18.76 -37.89 33.61
N PRO A 16 -19.47 -36.82 33.31
CA PRO A 16 -19.93 -36.58 31.94
C PRO A 16 -18.75 -36.12 31.08
N LEU A 17 -18.41 -36.88 30.02
CA LEU A 17 -17.56 -36.41 28.95
C LEU A 17 -18.30 -35.31 28.16
N THR A 18 -17.98 -34.06 28.45
CA THR A 18 -18.40 -32.95 27.61
C THR A 18 -17.51 -32.95 26.37
N ALA A 19 -18.01 -33.50 25.28
CA ALA A 19 -17.36 -33.36 23.96
C ALA A 19 -17.47 -31.90 23.52
N CYS A 20 -16.39 -31.13 23.68
CA CYS A 20 -16.23 -29.85 23.02
C CYS A 20 -16.13 -30.08 21.50
N ASN A 21 -17.24 -29.94 20.81
CA ASN A 21 -17.27 -29.87 19.36
C ASN A 21 -16.76 -28.48 18.95
N ALA A 22 -15.43 -28.36 18.79
CA ALA A 22 -14.81 -27.17 18.20
C ALA A 22 -15.21 -27.14 16.72
N LYS A 23 -16.26 -26.39 16.40
CA LYS A 23 -16.49 -25.92 15.03
C LYS A 23 -15.32 -25.02 14.69
N THR A 24 -14.43 -25.54 13.87
CA THR A 24 -13.40 -24.75 13.19
C THR A 24 -14.10 -23.89 12.14
N ASP A 25 -14.36 -22.63 12.48
CA ASP A 25 -14.77 -21.65 11.50
C ASP A 25 -13.60 -21.43 10.52
N PRO A 26 -13.82 -21.57 9.19
CA PRO A 26 -12.78 -21.27 8.23
C PRO A 26 -12.54 -19.77 8.20
N SER A 27 -11.43 -19.36 8.83
CA SER A 27 -10.60 -18.21 8.47
C SER A 27 -11.31 -17.00 7.86
N SER A 28 -11.71 -16.07 8.68
CA SER A 28 -11.75 -14.68 8.29
C SER A 28 -10.29 -14.16 8.27
N THR A 29 -9.59 -14.39 7.17
CA THR A 29 -8.31 -13.71 6.91
C THR A 29 -8.65 -12.28 6.52
N SER A 30 -8.91 -11.42 7.50
CA SER A 30 -8.93 -9.99 7.29
C SER A 30 -7.57 -9.58 6.74
N PRO A 31 -7.49 -8.77 5.68
CA PRO A 31 -6.21 -8.23 5.22
C PRO A 31 -5.54 -7.54 6.40
N ILE A 32 -4.28 -7.88 6.68
CA ILE A 32 -3.46 -7.18 7.67
C ILE A 32 -3.33 -5.75 7.12
N GLU A 33 -4.12 -4.81 7.62
CA GLU A 33 -3.93 -3.40 7.31
C GLU A 33 -2.62 -2.96 7.95
N THR A 34 -1.56 -2.93 7.13
CA THR A 34 -0.28 -2.37 7.55
C THR A 34 -0.50 -0.89 7.84
N LYS A 35 -0.29 -0.47 9.09
CA LYS A 35 -0.34 0.94 9.47
C LYS A 35 0.65 1.72 8.62
N ALA A 36 0.23 2.89 8.11
CA ALA A 36 1.08 3.79 7.37
C ALA A 36 2.29 4.24 8.22
N SER A 37 3.47 4.22 7.61
CA SER A 37 4.67 4.78 8.22
C SER A 37 4.73 6.28 7.99
N GLU A 38 5.28 7.04 8.92
CA GLU A 38 5.49 8.48 8.71
C GLU A 38 6.42 8.73 7.51
N PRO A 39 6.19 9.81 6.75
CA PRO A 39 7.05 10.20 5.65
C PRO A 39 8.50 10.42 6.09
N ILE A 40 9.46 9.87 5.34
CA ILE A 40 10.89 9.97 5.63
C ILE A 40 11.51 11.06 4.75
N PRO A 41 11.90 12.23 5.32
CA PRO A 41 12.54 13.31 4.57
C PRO A 41 13.83 12.86 3.90
N GLN A 42 14.06 13.34 2.69
CA GLN A 42 15.26 13.08 1.90
C GLN A 42 16.05 14.37 1.64
N ALA A 43 17.37 14.28 1.57
CA ALA A 43 18.25 15.41 1.29
C ALA A 43 17.93 16.12 -0.05
N GLY A 44 17.26 15.43 -0.97
CA GLY A 44 16.78 15.98 -2.24
C GLY A 44 15.56 16.90 -2.15
N GLY A 45 15.04 17.20 -0.94
CA GLY A 45 13.87 18.06 -0.75
C GLY A 45 12.52 17.40 -0.99
N TYR A 46 12.45 16.09 -0.94
CA TYR A 46 11.23 15.28 -1.07
C TYR A 46 11.13 14.30 0.10
N ASN A 47 10.00 13.60 0.21
CA ASN A 47 9.79 12.58 1.23
C ASN A 47 9.62 11.19 0.61
N ASN A 48 10.16 10.16 1.25
CA ASN A 48 9.83 8.78 0.95
C ASN A 48 8.58 8.36 1.73
N ILE A 49 7.64 7.69 1.05
CA ILE A 49 6.43 7.14 1.64
C ILE A 49 6.23 5.69 1.23
N ASP A 50 5.52 4.93 2.06
CA ASP A 50 5.07 3.58 1.74
C ASP A 50 3.68 3.56 1.07
N ASN A 51 3.21 2.38 0.69
CA ASN A 51 1.91 2.23 0.04
C ASN A 51 0.72 2.42 0.99
N ALA A 52 0.91 2.23 2.29
CA ALA A 52 -0.13 2.50 3.28
C ALA A 52 -0.36 4.00 3.40
N TYR A 53 0.72 4.78 3.47
CA TYR A 53 0.64 6.24 3.46
C TYR A 53 0.07 6.78 2.14
N LEU A 54 0.44 6.17 0.99
CA LEU A 54 -0.15 6.53 -0.31
C LEU A 54 -1.68 6.33 -0.30
N LYS A 55 -2.19 5.22 0.26
CA LYS A 55 -3.64 4.99 0.42
C LYS A 55 -4.32 6.14 1.16
N ASP A 56 -3.70 6.58 2.26
CA ASP A 56 -4.24 7.69 3.07
C ASP A 56 -4.23 9.02 2.31
N LEU A 57 -3.19 9.26 1.50
CA LEU A 57 -3.12 10.45 0.63
C LEU A 57 -4.20 10.44 -0.44
N ILE A 58 -4.46 9.30 -1.06
CA ILE A 58 -5.54 9.13 -2.04
C ILE A 58 -6.90 9.44 -1.41
N ALA A 59 -7.16 8.92 -0.21
CA ALA A 59 -8.39 9.20 0.54
C ALA A 59 -8.56 10.69 0.89
N LYS A 60 -7.46 11.43 1.03
CA LYS A 60 -7.44 12.90 1.24
C LYS A 60 -7.49 13.71 -0.06
N GLY A 61 -7.58 13.07 -1.21
CA GLY A 61 -7.64 13.74 -2.53
C GLY A 61 -6.30 14.28 -3.02
N VAL A 62 -5.18 13.81 -2.47
CA VAL A 62 -3.85 14.21 -2.96
C VAL A 62 -3.61 13.63 -4.36
N THR A 63 -3.09 14.47 -5.26
CA THR A 63 -2.79 14.05 -6.62
C THR A 63 -1.68 13.00 -6.63
N VAL A 64 -1.97 11.86 -7.28
CA VAL A 64 -0.99 10.80 -7.57
C VAL A 64 -0.62 10.89 -9.05
N VAL A 65 0.67 10.89 -9.36
CA VAL A 65 1.18 10.90 -10.75
C VAL A 65 1.97 9.61 -10.99
N ASP A 66 1.47 8.78 -11.90
CA ASP A 66 2.18 7.59 -12.37
C ASP A 66 3.09 7.98 -13.53
N ILE A 67 4.40 7.99 -13.24
CA ILE A 67 5.42 8.46 -14.18
C ILE A 67 6.02 7.36 -15.08
N ARG A 68 5.37 6.19 -15.12
CA ARG A 68 5.77 5.07 -15.96
C ARG A 68 5.46 5.35 -17.44
N ARG A 69 5.81 4.42 -18.32
CA ARG A 69 5.46 4.48 -19.73
C ARG A 69 4.08 3.84 -19.98
N GLN A 70 3.45 4.22 -21.08
CA GLN A 70 2.10 3.76 -21.44
C GLN A 70 2.00 2.22 -21.52
N GLU A 71 3.00 1.55 -22.07
CA GLU A 71 3.02 0.09 -22.14
C GLU A 71 3.02 -0.59 -20.75
N GLU A 72 3.63 0.07 -19.73
CA GLU A 72 3.60 -0.42 -18.36
C GLU A 72 2.23 -0.23 -17.71
N TRP A 73 1.53 0.89 -18.00
CA TRP A 73 0.16 1.11 -17.53
C TRP A 73 -0.82 0.10 -18.13
N GLN A 74 -0.65 -0.22 -19.43
CA GLN A 74 -1.48 -1.21 -20.12
C GLN A 74 -1.27 -2.62 -19.57
N GLN A 75 -0.03 -2.95 -19.19
CA GLN A 75 0.35 -4.27 -18.70
C GLN A 75 -0.17 -4.55 -17.28
N THR A 76 -0.06 -3.60 -16.37
CA THR A 76 -0.33 -3.82 -14.94
C THR A 76 -1.53 -3.06 -14.40
N GLY A 77 -2.11 -2.15 -15.18
CA GLY A 77 -3.05 -1.17 -14.66
C GLY A 77 -2.37 -0.02 -13.93
N ILE A 78 -3.15 0.85 -13.34
CA ILE A 78 -2.74 2.04 -12.59
C ILE A 78 -3.49 2.10 -11.25
N VAL A 79 -2.97 2.85 -10.29
CA VAL A 79 -3.73 3.22 -9.10
C VAL A 79 -4.91 4.10 -9.51
N GLU A 80 -6.09 3.80 -9.02
CA GLU A 80 -7.31 4.55 -9.37
C GLU A 80 -7.16 6.05 -9.12
N GLY A 81 -7.60 6.85 -10.09
CA GLY A 81 -7.53 8.32 -10.05
C GLY A 81 -6.15 8.91 -10.30
N SER A 82 -5.09 8.09 -10.44
CA SER A 82 -3.77 8.62 -10.75
C SER A 82 -3.72 9.25 -12.14
N LYS A 83 -2.97 10.35 -12.27
CA LYS A 83 -2.62 10.98 -13.54
C LYS A 83 -1.42 10.27 -14.13
N THR A 84 -1.41 10.07 -15.43
CA THR A 84 -0.36 9.31 -16.12
C THR A 84 0.47 10.25 -17.01
N ILE A 85 1.75 10.44 -16.65
CA ILE A 85 2.69 11.29 -17.41
C ILE A 85 4.02 10.56 -17.45
N THR A 86 4.49 10.17 -18.62
CA THR A 86 5.79 9.49 -18.76
C THR A 86 6.94 10.44 -18.43
N PHE A 87 7.79 10.07 -17.45
CA PHE A 87 8.98 10.84 -17.10
C PHE A 87 10.20 10.47 -17.96
N PHE A 88 10.52 9.18 -18.09
CA PHE A 88 11.58 8.69 -18.96
C PHE A 88 10.98 7.99 -20.18
N ASP A 89 11.47 8.35 -21.36
CA ASP A 89 11.15 7.66 -22.61
C ASP A 89 11.81 6.27 -22.69
N ARG A 90 11.70 5.60 -23.84
CA ARG A 90 12.28 4.26 -24.08
C ARG A 90 13.81 4.26 -24.17
N THR A 91 14.40 5.41 -24.44
CA THR A 91 15.86 5.60 -24.54
C THR A 91 16.47 5.97 -23.19
N GLY A 92 15.63 6.20 -22.15
CA GLY A 92 16.05 6.66 -20.83
C GLY A 92 16.23 8.18 -20.74
N GLN A 93 15.86 8.92 -21.77
CA GLN A 93 15.87 10.38 -21.76
C GLN A 93 14.62 10.93 -21.06
N ILE A 94 14.74 12.08 -20.43
CA ILE A 94 13.59 12.79 -19.86
C ILE A 94 12.66 13.20 -20.99
N ASN A 95 11.38 12.83 -20.87
CA ASN A 95 10.34 13.25 -21.81
C ASN A 95 10.20 14.78 -21.78
N PRO A 96 10.43 15.49 -22.91
CA PRO A 96 10.37 16.95 -22.95
C PRO A 96 8.99 17.51 -22.58
N ASN A 97 7.93 16.72 -22.73
CA ASN A 97 6.56 17.11 -22.38
C ASN A 97 6.25 16.93 -20.90
N PHE A 98 7.14 16.26 -20.12
CA PHE A 98 6.86 15.97 -18.71
C PHE A 98 6.61 17.23 -17.89
N VAL A 99 7.50 18.22 -17.97
CA VAL A 99 7.37 19.45 -17.18
C VAL A 99 6.11 20.24 -17.54
N PRO A 100 5.81 20.53 -18.82
CA PRO A 100 4.57 21.20 -19.20
C PRO A 100 3.31 20.46 -18.72
N GLU A 101 3.23 19.13 -18.90
CA GLU A 101 2.08 18.34 -18.49
C GLU A 101 1.95 18.29 -16.96
N PHE A 102 3.06 18.13 -16.25
CA PHE A 102 3.08 18.06 -14.78
C PHE A 102 2.64 19.39 -14.14
N THR A 103 3.19 20.50 -14.59
CA THR A 103 2.87 21.84 -14.04
C THR A 103 1.45 22.29 -14.37
N ALA A 104 0.84 21.72 -15.40
CA ALA A 104 -0.57 21.95 -15.72
C ALA A 104 -1.52 21.32 -14.68
N ILE A 105 -1.13 20.21 -14.04
CA ILE A 105 -2.00 19.45 -13.13
C ILE A 105 -1.64 19.61 -11.66
N VAL A 106 -0.40 19.97 -11.32
CA VAL A 106 0.07 20.15 -9.93
C VAL A 106 0.70 21.53 -9.77
N LYS A 107 0.33 22.26 -8.71
CA LYS A 107 0.97 23.53 -8.38
C LYS A 107 2.09 23.35 -7.37
N PRO A 108 3.11 24.24 -7.31
CA PRO A 108 4.31 24.08 -6.49
C PRO A 108 4.07 23.92 -4.97
N ASP A 109 2.98 24.46 -4.47
CA ASP A 109 2.56 24.40 -3.06
C ASP A 109 1.65 23.20 -2.72
N GLN A 110 1.13 22.52 -3.74
CA GLN A 110 0.25 21.37 -3.57
C GLN A 110 1.05 20.10 -3.29
N PRO A 111 0.55 19.21 -2.40
CA PRO A 111 1.14 17.89 -2.20
C PRO A 111 0.94 17.01 -3.45
N VAL A 112 1.96 16.24 -3.79
CA VAL A 112 1.93 15.30 -4.90
C VAL A 112 2.68 14.03 -4.55
N ALA A 113 2.09 12.87 -4.83
CA ALA A 113 2.75 11.57 -4.72
C ALA A 113 3.12 11.05 -6.11
N LEU A 114 4.37 10.65 -6.30
CA LEU A 114 4.87 10.07 -7.54
C LEU A 114 4.98 8.55 -7.38
N ILE A 115 4.42 7.81 -8.34
CA ILE A 115 4.54 6.37 -8.40
C ILE A 115 5.18 5.92 -9.71
N CYS A 116 6.09 4.96 -9.63
CA CYS A 116 6.62 4.27 -10.80
C CYS A 116 6.59 2.76 -10.57
N ARG A 117 7.42 1.99 -11.26
CA ARG A 117 7.44 0.53 -11.10
C ARG A 117 7.90 0.11 -9.69
N THR A 118 9.05 0.62 -9.21
CA THR A 118 9.71 0.16 -7.98
C THR A 118 10.19 1.28 -7.05
N GLY A 119 9.92 2.56 -7.36
CA GLY A 119 10.36 3.71 -6.58
C GLY A 119 11.64 4.40 -7.09
N ASN A 120 12.47 3.75 -7.92
CA ASN A 120 13.76 4.32 -8.35
C ASN A 120 13.62 5.50 -9.31
N ARG A 121 12.74 5.38 -10.33
CA ARG A 121 12.49 6.49 -11.28
C ARG A 121 11.85 7.68 -10.58
N THR A 122 10.94 7.41 -9.65
CA THR A 122 10.28 8.46 -8.87
C THR A 122 11.22 9.12 -7.87
N GLN A 123 12.23 8.44 -7.36
CA GLN A 123 13.28 9.05 -6.57
C GLN A 123 13.98 10.17 -7.35
N ALA A 124 14.47 9.87 -8.55
CA ALA A 124 15.11 10.86 -9.42
C ALA A 124 14.17 11.99 -9.82
N ALA A 125 12.93 11.64 -10.20
CA ALA A 125 11.91 12.63 -10.58
C ALA A 125 11.53 13.54 -9.40
N SER A 126 11.33 12.98 -8.19
CA SER A 126 10.98 13.75 -6.99
C SER A 126 12.07 14.76 -6.65
N GLN A 127 13.35 14.34 -6.70
CA GLN A 127 14.47 15.25 -6.48
C GLN A 127 14.52 16.37 -7.52
N ALA A 128 14.36 16.04 -8.79
CA ALA A 128 14.35 17.05 -9.86
C ALA A 128 13.19 18.05 -9.70
N ILE A 129 11.99 17.56 -9.40
CA ILE A 129 10.81 18.41 -9.21
C ILE A 129 10.99 19.32 -7.99
N ALA A 130 11.50 18.79 -6.87
CA ALA A 130 11.73 19.59 -5.66
C ALA A 130 12.82 20.65 -5.88
N GLN A 131 13.97 20.26 -6.44
CA GLN A 131 15.13 21.14 -6.53
C GLN A 131 15.10 22.09 -7.72
N GLN A 132 14.59 21.64 -8.88
CA GLN A 132 14.65 22.43 -10.12
C GLN A 132 13.33 23.19 -10.38
N LEU A 133 12.19 22.65 -9.93
CA LEU A 133 10.88 23.28 -10.11
C LEU A 133 10.33 23.94 -8.84
N GLY A 134 11.02 23.80 -7.70
CA GLY A 134 10.68 24.46 -6.44
C GLY A 134 9.46 23.90 -5.73
N TYR A 135 9.04 22.67 -6.02
CA TYR A 135 7.92 22.02 -5.33
C TYR A 135 8.31 21.61 -3.91
N LYS A 136 7.44 21.92 -2.94
CA LYS A 136 7.76 21.74 -1.50
C LYS A 136 7.26 20.41 -0.91
N ASN A 137 6.21 19.84 -1.50
CA ASN A 137 5.48 18.70 -0.93
C ASN A 137 5.48 17.51 -1.89
N VAL A 138 6.66 17.09 -2.35
CA VAL A 138 6.85 15.96 -3.27
C VAL A 138 7.11 14.68 -2.49
N MET A 139 6.41 13.61 -2.85
CA MET A 139 6.52 12.31 -2.19
C MET A 139 6.84 11.21 -3.18
N ASN A 140 7.87 10.42 -2.89
CA ASN A 140 8.27 9.24 -3.63
C ASN A 140 7.66 7.98 -3.01
N VAL A 141 6.87 7.22 -3.76
CA VAL A 141 6.36 5.91 -3.34
C VAL A 141 7.46 4.86 -3.52
N THR A 142 8.11 4.47 -2.42
CA THR A 142 9.37 3.70 -2.42
C THR A 142 9.28 2.31 -3.01
N ARG A 143 8.12 1.62 -2.92
CA ARG A 143 7.90 0.28 -3.49
C ARG A 143 7.15 0.31 -4.83
N GLY A 144 6.71 1.48 -5.23
CA GLY A 144 6.00 1.71 -6.48
C GLY A 144 4.78 0.81 -6.68
N ILE A 145 4.34 0.68 -7.94
CA ILE A 145 3.17 -0.14 -8.29
C ILE A 145 3.40 -1.65 -8.05
N THR A 146 4.65 -2.12 -8.13
CA THR A 146 4.99 -3.51 -7.84
C THR A 146 4.69 -3.85 -6.37
N GLY A 147 5.08 -2.98 -5.44
CA GLY A 147 4.75 -3.13 -4.02
C GLY A 147 3.25 -3.02 -3.77
N TRP A 148 2.57 -2.07 -4.42
CA TRP A 148 1.12 -1.88 -4.33
C TRP A 148 0.35 -3.16 -4.69
N ILE A 149 0.71 -3.79 -5.82
CA ILE A 149 0.10 -5.05 -6.29
C ILE A 149 0.46 -6.22 -5.36
N ALA A 150 1.72 -6.31 -4.90
CA ALA A 150 2.15 -7.37 -3.97
C ALA A 150 1.40 -7.32 -2.64
N GLU A 151 0.99 -6.12 -2.20
CA GLU A 151 0.13 -5.90 -1.03
C GLU A 151 -1.36 -6.14 -1.33
N LYS A 152 -1.69 -6.70 -2.52
CA LYS A 152 -3.05 -6.99 -2.97
C LYS A 152 -3.97 -5.74 -3.01
N ARG A 153 -3.38 -4.56 -3.20
CA ARG A 153 -4.13 -3.32 -3.35
C ARG A 153 -4.70 -3.20 -4.76
N PRO A 154 -5.88 -2.58 -4.93
CA PRO A 154 -6.57 -2.54 -6.22
C PRO A 154 -5.83 -1.68 -7.25
N VAL A 155 -5.88 -2.12 -8.49
CA VAL A 155 -5.51 -1.35 -9.68
C VAL A 155 -6.68 -1.35 -10.65
N VAL A 156 -6.79 -0.30 -11.43
CA VAL A 156 -7.77 -0.18 -12.52
C VAL A 156 -7.08 -0.31 -13.87
N LYS A 157 -7.82 -0.81 -14.86
CA LYS A 157 -7.30 -0.90 -16.23
C LYS A 157 -7.04 0.50 -16.77
N TYR A 158 -5.85 0.72 -17.33
CA TYR A 158 -5.55 1.97 -18.02
C TYR A 158 -6.42 2.10 -19.28
N GLN A 159 -7.11 3.21 -19.38
CA GLN A 159 -7.89 3.61 -20.57
C GLN A 159 -7.28 4.90 -21.10
N LYS A 160 -7.02 4.92 -22.44
CA LYS A 160 -6.48 6.10 -23.11
C LYS A 160 -7.58 7.10 -23.41
#